data_850f575245f7bd5d91f0a533be89be6a
#
_entry.id   850f575245f7bd5d91f0a533be89be6a
#
_cell.length_a   1.000
_cell.length_b   1.000
_cell.length_c   1.000
_cell.angle_alpha   90.00
_cell.angle_beta   90.00
_cell.angle_gamma   90.00
#
_symmetry.space_group_name_H-M   'P 1'
#
loop_
_entity.id
_entity.type
_entity.pdbx_description
1 polymer ?
#
loop_
_entity_poly.entity_id
_entity_poly.type
_entity_poly.pdbx_seq_one_letter_code
_entity_poly.pdbx_strand_id
1 'polypeptide(L)'
;MTKIYQSPTIVVGFTLFLALVIGTIYRINTAFVTYPGLVANDPYHAGKGYGKSIGNAANLAKDGYKFSMQKHNFIEVGKEFTYSAILNKNSTVVENSTITFYFYRPLEEEYDFAKVANFDGKNWSLKATLPRKGVWRMVVEASFGENKLNIFKKIFVNDAL
;
A
#
# COMPACT_ATOMS: atom_id res chain seq x y z
N MET A 1 -47.78 21.58 41.44
CA MET A 1 -46.46 21.20 40.94
C MET A 1 -46.65 20.59 39.55
N THR A 2 -46.53 21.37 38.49
CA THR A 2 -46.56 20.90 37.12
C THR A 2 -45.34 20.05 36.87
N LYS A 3 -45.54 18.77 36.52
CA LYS A 3 -44.44 17.86 36.24
C LYS A 3 -43.66 18.39 35.03
N ILE A 4 -42.40 18.76 35.23
CA ILE A 4 -41.50 19.40 34.27
C ILE A 4 -41.44 18.65 32.90
N TYR A 5 -41.60 17.32 32.93
CA TYR A 5 -41.59 16.47 31.72
C TYR A 5 -42.91 16.48 30.91
N GLN A 6 -43.93 17.25 31.32
CA GLN A 6 -45.17 17.44 30.55
C GLN A 6 -45.18 18.71 29.70
N SER A 7 -44.11 19.53 29.72
CA SER A 7 -44.01 20.66 28.84
C SER A 7 -43.63 20.18 27.42
N PRO A 8 -44.42 20.56 26.39
CA PRO A 8 -44.14 20.10 25.02
C PRO A 8 -42.73 20.49 24.52
N THR A 9 -42.21 21.59 25.00
CA THR A 9 -40.87 22.07 24.68
C THR A 9 -39.76 21.13 25.17
N ILE A 10 -39.89 20.58 26.36
CA ILE A 10 -38.91 19.65 26.93
C ILE A 10 -38.96 18.31 26.18
N VAL A 11 -40.17 17.83 25.86
CA VAL A 11 -40.33 16.59 25.09
C VAL A 11 -39.71 16.73 23.70
N VAL A 12 -39.96 17.83 23.01
CA VAL A 12 -39.37 18.09 21.67
C VAL A 12 -37.83 18.18 21.78
N GLY A 13 -37.30 18.91 22.76
CA GLY A 13 -35.87 19.04 22.98
C GLY A 13 -35.19 17.69 23.24
N PHE A 14 -35.81 16.84 24.09
CA PHE A 14 -35.31 15.51 24.40
C PHE A 14 -35.34 14.57 23.18
N THR A 15 -36.40 14.65 22.36
CA THR A 15 -36.52 13.85 21.15
C THR A 15 -35.45 14.24 20.12
N LEU A 16 -35.19 15.52 19.93
CA LEU A 16 -34.12 16.01 19.04
C LEU A 16 -32.74 15.57 19.55
N PHE A 17 -32.50 15.67 20.85
CA PHE A 17 -31.24 15.21 21.44
C PHE A 17 -31.04 13.69 21.22
N LEU A 18 -32.07 12.90 21.43
CA LEU A 18 -32.02 11.46 21.23
C LEU A 18 -31.74 11.11 19.74
N ALA A 19 -32.36 11.84 18.82
CA ALA A 19 -32.13 11.67 17.39
C ALA A 19 -30.68 11.99 17.00
N LEU A 20 -30.08 13.05 17.57
CA LEU A 20 -28.67 13.38 17.38
C LEU A 20 -27.73 12.29 17.92
N VAL A 21 -28.01 11.77 19.09
CA VAL A 21 -27.20 10.71 19.70
C VAL A 21 -27.24 9.44 18.82
N ILE A 22 -28.44 9.02 18.42
CA ILE A 22 -28.61 7.84 17.53
C ILE A 22 -27.90 8.06 16.20
N GLY A 23 -28.06 9.24 15.57
CA GLY A 23 -27.38 9.58 14.31
C GLY A 23 -25.86 9.59 14.45
N THR A 24 -25.34 10.03 15.57
CA THR A 24 -23.89 10.02 15.84
C THR A 24 -23.37 8.59 16.01
N ILE A 25 -24.07 7.75 16.78
CA ILE A 25 -23.71 6.33 16.95
C ILE A 25 -23.72 5.60 15.60
N TYR A 26 -24.75 5.84 14.77
CA TYR A 26 -24.84 5.26 13.43
C TYR A 26 -23.65 5.68 12.57
N ARG A 27 -23.28 6.96 12.53
CA ARG A 27 -22.12 7.47 11.78
C ARG A 27 -20.81 6.86 12.27
N ILE A 28 -20.61 6.76 13.57
CA ILE A 28 -19.42 6.14 14.16
C ILE A 28 -19.34 4.66 13.76
N ASN A 29 -20.43 3.91 13.90
CA ASN A 29 -20.47 2.51 13.52
C ASN A 29 -20.18 2.31 12.02
N THR A 30 -20.82 3.11 11.18
CA THR A 30 -20.54 3.09 9.73
C THR A 30 -19.08 3.42 9.41
N ALA A 31 -18.52 4.43 10.10
CA ALA A 31 -17.11 4.78 9.95
C ALA A 31 -16.18 3.62 10.31
N PHE A 32 -16.43 2.90 11.41
CA PHE A 32 -15.61 1.73 11.80
C PHE A 32 -15.76 0.56 10.84
N VAL A 33 -16.96 0.30 10.34
CA VAL A 33 -17.21 -0.80 9.38
C VAL A 33 -16.62 -0.47 7.99
N THR A 34 -16.65 0.80 7.60
CA THR A 34 -16.16 1.25 6.28
C THR A 34 -14.70 1.68 6.31
N TYR A 35 -14.09 1.75 7.50
CA TYR A 35 -12.70 2.17 7.64
C TYR A 35 -11.76 1.08 7.09
N PRO A 36 -11.11 1.34 5.95
CA PRO A 36 -10.14 0.40 5.39
C PRO A 36 -8.86 0.48 6.22
N GLY A 37 -8.73 -0.20 7.30
CA GLY A 37 -7.56 -0.30 8.17
C GLY A 37 -6.38 0.65 7.91
N LEU A 38 -5.48 0.79 8.82
CA LEU A 38 -4.20 1.47 8.57
C LEU A 38 -3.39 0.59 7.61
N VAL A 39 -2.92 1.19 6.51
CA VAL A 39 -2.06 0.56 5.47
C VAL A 39 -0.76 -0.03 6.03
N ALA A 40 -0.47 0.22 7.29
CA ALA A 40 0.61 -0.39 8.05
C ALA A 40 0.12 -0.64 9.48
N ASN A 41 0.26 -1.86 9.97
CA ASN A 41 -0.05 -2.24 11.36
C ASN A 41 0.77 -1.44 12.40
N ASP A 42 1.81 -0.73 11.96
CA ASP A 42 2.61 0.15 12.78
C ASP A 42 3.24 1.28 11.95
N PRO A 43 2.55 2.42 11.80
CA PRO A 43 3.06 3.57 11.04
C PRO A 43 4.32 4.18 11.69
N TYR A 44 4.52 4.00 12.99
CA TYR A 44 5.69 4.51 13.72
C TYR A 44 6.95 3.69 13.39
N HIS A 45 6.85 2.36 13.42
CA HIS A 45 7.95 1.49 13.02
C HIS A 45 8.21 1.54 11.51
N ALA A 46 7.18 1.71 10.68
CA ALA A 46 7.35 1.96 9.26
C ALA A 46 8.08 3.28 8.98
N GLY A 47 7.79 4.36 9.71
CA GLY A 47 8.49 5.64 9.61
C GLY A 47 9.94 5.57 10.07
N LYS A 48 10.21 4.86 11.17
CA LYS A 48 11.56 4.66 11.71
C LYS A 48 12.41 3.75 10.81
N GLY A 49 11.80 2.71 10.22
CA GLY A 49 12.42 1.84 9.22
C GLY A 49 12.72 2.57 7.91
N TYR A 50 11.88 3.53 7.52
CA TYR A 50 12.05 4.31 6.29
C TYR A 50 13.30 5.19 6.32
N GLY A 51 13.57 5.90 7.42
CA GLY A 51 14.81 6.68 7.58
C GLY A 51 16.07 5.81 7.52
N LYS A 52 16.03 4.63 8.13
CA LYS A 52 17.13 3.66 8.10
C LYS A 52 17.33 3.05 6.71
N SER A 53 16.24 2.81 5.96
CA SER A 53 16.31 2.30 4.59
C SER A 53 16.87 3.32 3.60
N ILE A 54 16.58 4.62 3.76
CA ILE A 54 17.17 5.69 2.94
C ILE A 54 18.67 5.82 3.18
N GLY A 55 19.10 5.79 4.45
CA GLY A 55 20.52 5.82 4.80
C GLY A 55 21.29 4.63 4.21
N ASN A 56 20.73 3.43 4.31
CA ASN A 56 21.31 2.24 3.73
C ASN A 56 21.36 2.31 2.20
N ALA A 57 20.29 2.77 1.54
CA ALA A 57 20.26 2.91 0.08
C ALA A 57 21.32 3.89 -0.42
N ALA A 58 21.55 5.01 0.28
CA ALA A 58 22.58 5.98 -0.08
C ALA A 58 24.01 5.40 0.08
N ASN A 59 24.25 4.61 1.12
CA ASN A 59 25.54 3.93 1.33
C ASN A 59 25.77 2.85 0.27
N LEU A 60 24.77 2.02 -0.01
CA LEU A 60 24.84 0.99 -1.04
C LEU A 60 25.04 1.58 -2.45
N ALA A 61 24.45 2.75 -2.73
CA ALA A 61 24.71 3.47 -3.97
C ALA A 61 26.16 3.92 -4.11
N LYS A 62 26.81 4.37 -3.00
CA LYS A 62 28.25 4.69 -2.97
C LYS A 62 29.11 3.44 -3.16
N ASP A 63 28.67 2.29 -2.68
CA ASP A 63 29.33 0.99 -2.85
C ASP A 63 29.10 0.38 -4.26
N GLY A 64 28.51 1.16 -5.17
CA GLY A 64 28.31 0.78 -6.56
C GLY A 64 27.06 -0.05 -6.84
N TYR A 65 26.16 -0.23 -5.86
CA TYR A 65 24.90 -0.92 -6.09
C TYR A 65 23.89 -0.02 -6.80
N LYS A 66 23.28 -0.57 -7.84
CA LYS A 66 22.25 0.10 -8.64
C LYS A 66 21.04 -0.81 -8.81
N PHE A 67 19.93 -0.42 -8.22
CA PHE A 67 18.67 -1.14 -8.33
C PHE A 67 17.71 -0.35 -9.22
N SER A 68 17.18 -0.99 -10.25
CA SER A 68 16.26 -0.37 -11.20
C SER A 68 15.17 -1.35 -11.64
N MET A 69 14.05 -0.81 -12.10
CA MET A 69 12.94 -1.60 -12.62
C MET A 69 12.43 -1.00 -13.94
N GLN A 70 11.89 -1.87 -14.79
CA GLN A 70 11.23 -1.45 -16.01
C GLN A 70 9.95 -0.68 -15.71
N LYS A 71 9.74 0.43 -16.39
CA LYS A 71 8.53 1.25 -16.25
C LYS A 71 7.47 0.76 -17.23
N HIS A 72 6.26 0.52 -16.73
CA HIS A 72 5.08 0.33 -17.56
C HIS A 72 4.27 1.64 -17.59
N ASN A 73 3.91 2.09 -18.79
CA ASN A 73 3.16 3.34 -18.95
C ASN A 73 1.65 3.11 -18.87
N PHE A 74 1.18 1.93 -19.29
CA PHE A 74 -0.24 1.58 -19.30
C PHE A 74 -0.41 0.17 -18.75
N ILE A 75 -1.29 0.01 -17.78
CA ILE A 75 -1.67 -1.26 -17.20
C ILE A 75 -3.19 -1.32 -17.25
N GLU A 76 -3.72 -2.38 -17.85
CA GLU A 76 -5.16 -2.64 -17.94
C GLU A 76 -5.60 -3.59 -16.84
N VAL A 77 -6.79 -3.36 -16.32
CA VAL A 77 -7.39 -4.22 -15.30
C VAL A 77 -7.57 -5.65 -15.83
N GLY A 78 -7.22 -6.63 -14.99
CA GLY A 78 -7.41 -8.05 -15.35
C GLY A 78 -6.41 -8.61 -16.36
N LYS A 79 -5.56 -7.79 -16.97
CA LYS A 79 -4.55 -8.22 -17.93
C LYS A 79 -3.24 -8.61 -17.23
N GLU A 80 -2.60 -9.65 -17.70
CA GLU A 80 -1.29 -10.08 -17.19
C GLU A 80 -0.19 -9.18 -17.74
N PHE A 81 0.63 -8.62 -16.86
CA PHE A 81 1.81 -7.84 -17.22
C PHE A 81 3.07 -8.47 -16.64
N THR A 82 4.17 -8.35 -17.39
CA THR A 82 5.49 -8.77 -16.94
C THR A 82 6.21 -7.60 -16.30
N TYR A 83 6.57 -7.75 -15.05
CA TYR A 83 7.35 -6.78 -14.27
C TYR A 83 8.79 -7.27 -14.21
N SER A 84 9.75 -6.37 -14.46
CA SER A 84 11.18 -6.70 -14.46
C SER A 84 11.98 -5.72 -13.62
N ALA A 85 12.96 -6.24 -12.89
CA ALA A 85 13.90 -5.46 -12.09
C ALA A 85 15.33 -6.00 -12.29
N ILE A 86 16.30 -5.12 -12.07
CA ILE A 86 17.74 -5.42 -12.21
C ILE A 86 18.46 -4.87 -10.99
N LEU A 87 19.27 -5.71 -10.35
CA LEU A 87 20.19 -5.31 -9.31
C LEU A 87 21.64 -5.53 -9.80
N ASN A 88 22.39 -4.45 -9.91
CA ASN A 88 23.79 -4.48 -10.32
C ASN A 88 24.70 -3.98 -9.21
N LYS A 89 25.94 -4.46 -9.19
CA LYS A 89 27.06 -3.88 -8.47
C LYS A 89 28.18 -3.63 -9.45
N ASN A 90 28.62 -2.36 -9.59
CA ASN A 90 29.68 -1.98 -10.53
C ASN A 90 29.45 -2.55 -11.95
N SER A 91 28.20 -2.46 -12.44
CA SER A 91 27.75 -2.98 -13.74
C SER A 91 27.64 -4.51 -13.87
N THR A 92 27.96 -5.28 -12.83
CA THR A 92 27.77 -6.74 -12.79
C THR A 92 26.48 -7.07 -12.08
N VAL A 93 25.73 -8.03 -12.60
CA VAL A 93 24.45 -8.48 -11.97
C VAL A 93 24.74 -9.20 -10.66
N VAL A 94 23.98 -8.88 -9.62
CA VAL A 94 24.10 -9.51 -8.30
C VAL A 94 23.17 -10.73 -8.25
N GLU A 95 23.63 -11.86 -8.78
CA GLU A 95 22.81 -13.08 -8.95
C GLU A 95 22.28 -13.63 -7.63
N ASN A 96 23.09 -13.56 -6.57
CA ASN A 96 22.71 -14.08 -5.25
C ASN A 96 21.82 -13.09 -4.48
N SER A 97 20.67 -12.72 -5.09
CA SER A 97 19.68 -11.84 -4.52
C SER A 97 18.27 -12.38 -4.74
N THR A 98 17.36 -12.00 -3.85
CA THR A 98 15.93 -12.29 -3.98
C THR A 98 15.20 -10.98 -4.22
N ILE A 99 14.37 -10.92 -5.25
CA ILE A 99 13.56 -9.74 -5.54
C ILE A 99 12.09 -10.09 -5.36
N THR A 100 11.44 -9.35 -4.46
CA THR A 100 10.01 -9.50 -4.14
C THR A 100 9.26 -8.24 -4.55
N PHE A 101 8.16 -8.41 -5.24
CA PHE A 101 7.24 -7.36 -5.61
C PHE A 101 6.02 -7.43 -4.70
N TYR A 102 5.74 -6.33 -4.02
CA TYR A 102 4.57 -6.13 -3.19
C TYR A 102 3.63 -5.17 -3.92
N PHE A 103 2.38 -5.56 -4.05
CA PHE A 103 1.33 -4.75 -4.65
C PHE A 103 0.30 -4.40 -3.58
N TYR A 104 0.11 -3.12 -3.35
CA TYR A 104 -0.78 -2.59 -2.33
C TYR A 104 -1.87 -1.73 -2.94
N ARG A 105 -3.09 -1.94 -2.48
CA ARG A 105 -4.22 -1.09 -2.84
C ARG A 105 -4.62 -0.23 -1.63
N PRO A 106 -4.43 1.10 -1.65
CA PRO A 106 -4.54 1.96 -0.47
C PRO A 106 -5.88 1.95 0.26
N LEU A 107 -6.96 1.51 -0.40
CA LEU A 107 -8.32 1.52 0.16
C LEU A 107 -8.95 0.13 0.27
N GLU A 108 -8.27 -0.92 -0.17
CA GLU A 108 -8.82 -2.28 -0.26
C GLU A 108 -7.70 -3.29 -0.03
N GLU A 109 -7.30 -3.49 1.23
CA GLU A 109 -6.18 -4.37 1.62
C GLU A 109 -6.41 -5.85 1.23
N GLU A 110 -7.66 -6.26 1.01
CA GLU A 110 -8.02 -7.60 0.56
C GLU A 110 -7.41 -7.99 -0.80
N TYR A 111 -6.99 -6.99 -1.59
CA TYR A 111 -6.31 -7.19 -2.88
C TYR A 111 -4.80 -7.11 -2.81
N ASP A 112 -4.24 -6.86 -1.63
CA ASP A 112 -2.80 -6.79 -1.44
C ASP A 112 -2.17 -8.17 -1.62
N PHE A 113 -1.07 -8.22 -2.34
CA PHE A 113 -0.34 -9.46 -2.53
C PHE A 113 1.15 -9.21 -2.77
N ALA A 114 1.95 -10.25 -2.54
CA ALA A 114 3.37 -10.25 -2.83
C ALA A 114 3.73 -11.45 -3.73
N LYS A 115 4.69 -11.25 -4.61
CA LYS A 115 5.26 -12.31 -5.46
C LYS A 115 6.77 -12.17 -5.55
N VAL A 116 7.46 -13.30 -5.46
CA VAL A 116 8.90 -13.37 -5.69
C VAL A 116 9.15 -13.47 -7.20
N ALA A 117 10.11 -12.70 -7.70
CA ALA A 117 10.49 -12.72 -9.11
C ALA A 117 11.44 -13.89 -9.40
N ASN A 118 11.36 -14.41 -10.62
CA ASN A 118 12.28 -15.41 -11.13
C ASN A 118 13.48 -14.74 -11.82
N PHE A 119 14.68 -15.28 -11.60
CA PHE A 119 15.89 -14.83 -12.27
C PHE A 119 16.07 -15.55 -13.60
N ASP A 120 16.32 -14.81 -14.68
CA ASP A 120 16.49 -15.34 -16.04
C ASP A 120 17.96 -15.35 -16.51
N GLY A 121 18.91 -15.11 -15.59
CA GLY A 121 20.34 -14.96 -15.88
C GLY A 121 20.77 -13.51 -16.09
N LYS A 122 19.83 -12.57 -16.25
CA LYS A 122 20.10 -11.14 -16.45
C LYS A 122 19.19 -10.25 -15.61
N ASN A 123 17.91 -10.59 -15.55
CA ASN A 123 16.88 -9.80 -14.88
C ASN A 123 16.06 -10.68 -13.95
N TRP A 124 15.46 -10.06 -12.96
CA TRP A 124 14.37 -10.67 -12.19
C TRP A 124 13.04 -10.26 -12.81
N SER A 125 12.25 -11.24 -13.18
CA SER A 125 10.94 -11.00 -13.80
C SER A 125 9.83 -11.80 -13.12
N LEU A 126 8.63 -11.24 -13.12
CA LEU A 126 7.42 -11.93 -12.71
C LEU A 126 6.24 -11.47 -13.55
N LYS A 127 5.23 -12.35 -13.61
CA LYS A 127 3.94 -12.02 -14.20
C LYS A 127 2.91 -11.82 -13.10
N ALA A 128 2.19 -10.71 -13.19
CA ALA A 128 1.11 -10.39 -12.27
C ALA A 128 -0.07 -9.73 -12.99
N THR A 129 -1.25 -9.96 -12.44
CA THR A 129 -2.50 -9.37 -12.88
C THR A 129 -3.06 -8.52 -11.75
N LEU A 130 -3.44 -7.28 -12.06
CA LEU A 130 -4.08 -6.38 -11.10
C LEU A 130 -5.60 -6.43 -11.31
N PRO A 131 -6.37 -6.95 -10.33
CA PRO A 131 -7.78 -7.28 -10.53
C PRO A 131 -8.72 -6.07 -10.47
N ARG A 132 -8.23 -4.91 -10.06
CA ARG A 132 -9.03 -3.70 -9.86
C ARG A 132 -8.39 -2.50 -10.53
N LYS A 133 -9.21 -1.64 -11.12
CA LYS A 133 -8.80 -0.34 -11.66
C LYS A 133 -8.48 0.66 -10.56
N GLY A 134 -7.71 1.70 -10.91
CA GLY A 134 -7.38 2.80 -10.04
C GLY A 134 -5.92 2.80 -9.61
N VAL A 135 -5.66 3.37 -8.44
CA VAL A 135 -4.30 3.59 -7.93
C VAL A 135 -3.81 2.37 -7.14
N TRP A 136 -2.65 1.88 -7.52
CA TRP A 136 -1.89 0.87 -6.79
C TRP A 136 -0.55 1.44 -6.36
N ARG A 137 -0.05 0.95 -5.25
CA ARG A 137 1.33 1.18 -4.80
C ARG A 137 2.09 -0.13 -4.95
N MET A 138 3.24 -0.05 -5.59
CA MET A 138 4.13 -1.20 -5.73
C MET A 138 5.43 -0.89 -5.00
N VAL A 139 5.86 -1.84 -4.17
CA VAL A 139 7.17 -1.83 -3.55
C VAL A 139 7.95 -3.01 -4.13
N VAL A 140 9.13 -2.75 -4.63
CA VAL A 140 10.04 -3.80 -5.10
C VAL A 140 11.21 -3.84 -4.14
N GLU A 141 11.34 -4.94 -3.43
CA GLU A 141 12.41 -5.18 -2.46
C GLU A 141 13.44 -6.12 -3.07
N ALA A 142 14.69 -5.70 -3.11
CA ALA A 142 15.83 -6.56 -3.38
C ALA A 142 16.56 -6.88 -2.08
N SER A 143 16.65 -8.16 -1.74
CA SER A 143 17.35 -8.68 -0.57
C SER A 143 18.60 -9.45 -1.00
N PHE A 144 19.77 -9.09 -0.46
CA PHE A 144 21.05 -9.72 -0.76
C PHE A 144 21.99 -9.63 0.45
N GLY A 145 22.44 -10.79 0.93
CA GLY A 145 23.13 -10.87 2.23
C GLY A 145 22.28 -10.26 3.34
N GLU A 146 22.84 -9.34 4.10
CA GLU A 146 22.14 -8.58 5.15
C GLU A 146 21.50 -7.28 4.63
N ASN A 147 21.66 -6.96 3.35
CA ASN A 147 21.21 -5.70 2.76
C ASN A 147 19.85 -5.81 2.10
N LYS A 148 19.14 -4.68 2.13
CA LYS A 148 17.85 -4.51 1.44
C LYS A 148 17.81 -3.18 0.69
N LEU A 149 17.32 -3.22 -0.54
CA LEU A 149 17.03 -2.04 -1.35
C LEU A 149 15.58 -2.06 -1.79
N ASN A 150 14.90 -0.93 -1.68
CA ASN A 150 13.49 -0.80 -2.02
C ASN A 150 13.28 0.27 -3.10
N ILE A 151 12.43 -0.05 -4.07
CA ILE A 151 11.90 0.90 -5.05
C ILE A 151 10.41 1.05 -4.81
N PHE A 152 9.95 2.29 -4.67
CA PHE A 152 8.54 2.60 -4.52
C PHE A 152 8.00 3.18 -5.83
N LYS A 153 6.90 2.64 -6.31
CA LYS A 153 6.21 3.10 -7.52
C LYS A 153 4.72 3.20 -7.30
N LYS A 154 4.13 4.24 -7.88
CA LYS A 154 2.69 4.37 -8.02
C LYS A 154 2.30 3.88 -9.42
N ILE A 155 1.31 3.01 -9.49
CA ILE A 155 0.79 2.41 -10.71
C ILE A 155 -0.66 2.89 -10.90
N PHE A 156 -1.01 3.23 -12.12
CA PHE A 156 -2.38 3.53 -12.51
C PHE A 156 -2.88 2.39 -13.40
N VAL A 157 -3.94 1.73 -12.95
CA VAL A 157 -4.61 0.66 -13.68
C VAL A 157 -5.89 1.23 -14.28
N ASN A 158 -5.99 1.16 -15.60
CA ASN A 158 -7.12 1.66 -16.37
C ASN A 158 -8.09 0.53 -16.74
N ASP A 159 -9.29 0.90 -17.18
CA ASP A 159 -10.21 -0.06 -17.80
C ASP A 159 -9.57 -0.65 -19.07
N ALA A 160 -9.93 -1.87 -19.40
CA ALA A 160 -9.61 -2.44 -20.70
C ALA A 160 -10.32 -1.62 -21.79
N LEU A 161 -9.57 -1.21 -22.82
CA LEU A 161 -10.12 -0.51 -23.99
C LEU A 161 -10.97 -1.46 -24.81
#